data_e679647511954b6e44b8de0e00ece0d3
#
_entry.id   e679647511954b6e44b8de0e00ece0d3
#
_cell.length_a   1.000
_cell.length_b   1.000
_cell.length_c   1.000
_cell.angle_alpha   90.00
_cell.angle_beta   90.00
_cell.angle_gamma   90.00
#
_symmetry.space_group_name_H-M   'P 1'
#
loop_
_entity.id
_entity.type
_entity.pdbx_description
1 polymer ?
#
loop_
_entity_poly.entity_id
_entity_poly.type
_entity_poly.pdbx_seq_one_letter_code
_entity_poly.pdbx_strand_id
1 'polypeptide(L)'
;LFWQPHWTSCIRVKDYLKKKGIEFESINIVEDGIESLQRLGAKSVPVIAKKDKYVFAQVIRDVIEFLEIEDDPTPELTPEALAERYTEILKIAVKLVHQFPDVSLDNELPNRPRSWKVLLHHVFQIPKAFLDNEEKSQEYTYELMTESPPEKLKNSSDIANFGKEISNRFILWWKKSRNSDFSKQVPTYFGMTSRHELLERTVWHSTQHIRQLQSLLENLEIKPGEIISNEQMKGLPLTQEIWDEQKM
;
A
#
# COMPACT_ATOMS: atom_id res chain seq x y z
N LEU A 1 5.60 -19.59 2.91
CA LEU A 1 4.95 -18.33 2.53
C LEU A 1 4.50 -18.42 1.08
N PHE A 2 3.19 -18.32 0.86
CA PHE A 2 2.60 -18.19 -0.49
C PHE A 2 2.53 -16.71 -0.86
N TRP A 3 2.99 -16.38 -2.04
CA TRP A 3 3.09 -15.02 -2.52
C TRP A 3 3.00 -14.96 -4.05
N GLN A 4 2.78 -13.76 -4.57
CA GLN A 4 2.88 -13.51 -6.01
C GLN A 4 3.74 -12.25 -6.29
N PRO A 5 4.39 -12.19 -7.46
CA PRO A 5 5.18 -11.03 -7.86
C PRO A 5 4.37 -9.72 -7.86
N HIS A 6 5.06 -8.60 -7.65
CA HIS A 6 4.54 -7.24 -7.76
C HIS A 6 3.44 -6.84 -6.75
N TRP A 7 3.25 -7.63 -5.69
CA TRP A 7 2.35 -7.30 -4.59
C TRP A 7 3.16 -6.78 -3.39
N THR A 8 3.06 -5.48 -3.14
CA THR A 8 3.81 -4.81 -2.06
C THR A 8 3.62 -5.49 -0.69
N SER A 9 2.41 -6.00 -0.42
CA SER A 9 2.15 -6.76 0.82
C SER A 9 2.96 -8.04 0.90
N CYS A 10 3.23 -8.72 -0.22
CA CYS A 10 4.05 -9.93 -0.24
C CYS A 10 5.52 -9.61 0.06
N ILE A 11 6.04 -8.53 -0.53
CA ILE A 11 7.41 -8.06 -0.27
C ILE A 11 7.56 -7.71 1.21
N ARG A 12 6.60 -6.93 1.74
CA ARG A 12 6.60 -6.51 3.15
C ARG A 12 6.69 -7.70 4.11
N VAL A 13 5.93 -8.76 3.87
CA VAL A 13 5.96 -9.96 4.71
C VAL A 13 7.29 -10.69 4.59
N LYS A 14 7.83 -10.82 3.38
CA LYS A 14 9.18 -11.40 3.17
C LYS A 14 10.24 -10.64 3.94
N ASP A 15 10.24 -9.30 3.84
CA ASP A 15 11.19 -8.44 4.54
C ASP A 15 11.04 -8.57 6.06
N TYR A 16 9.80 -8.61 6.55
CA TYR A 16 9.52 -8.80 7.97
C TYR A 16 10.07 -10.14 8.49
N LEU A 17 9.77 -11.25 7.83
CA LEU A 17 10.26 -12.58 8.22
C LEU A 17 11.80 -12.65 8.19
N LYS A 18 12.42 -12.11 7.14
CA LYS A 18 13.89 -12.02 7.04
C LYS A 18 14.49 -11.19 8.18
N LYS A 19 13.91 -10.03 8.49
CA LYS A 19 14.35 -9.15 9.59
C LYS A 19 14.28 -9.86 10.96
N LYS A 20 13.29 -10.74 11.14
CA LYS A 20 13.12 -11.55 12.35
C LYS A 20 13.96 -12.84 12.34
N GLY A 21 14.72 -13.09 11.29
CA GLY A 21 15.52 -14.31 11.17
C GLY A 21 14.69 -15.60 11.04
N ILE A 22 13.45 -15.49 10.54
CA ILE A 22 12.54 -16.61 10.37
C ILE A 22 12.78 -17.23 9.02
N GLU A 23 13.19 -18.48 8.99
CA GLU A 23 13.30 -19.26 7.75
C GLU A 23 11.92 -19.69 7.26
N PHE A 24 11.70 -19.56 5.96
CA PHE A 24 10.45 -19.96 5.32
C PHE A 24 10.68 -20.46 3.90
N GLU A 25 9.86 -21.40 3.49
CA GLU A 25 9.74 -21.80 2.08
C GLU A 25 8.97 -20.71 1.32
N SER A 26 9.53 -20.26 0.21
CA SER A 26 8.99 -19.18 -0.62
C SER A 26 8.29 -19.78 -1.84
N ILE A 27 6.94 -19.76 -1.85
CA ILE A 27 6.13 -20.41 -2.88
C ILE A 27 5.45 -19.35 -3.74
N ASN A 28 5.85 -19.24 -5.00
CA ASN A 28 5.25 -18.35 -5.99
C ASN A 28 3.98 -19.01 -6.57
N ILE A 29 2.82 -18.39 -6.34
CA ILE A 29 1.55 -18.97 -6.82
C ILE A 29 1.33 -18.83 -8.33
N VAL A 30 2.10 -17.98 -8.99
CA VAL A 30 2.01 -17.82 -10.46
C VAL A 30 2.74 -18.95 -11.19
N GLU A 31 3.75 -19.55 -10.57
CA GLU A 31 4.52 -20.66 -11.13
C GLU A 31 3.84 -22.01 -10.84
N ASP A 32 3.85 -22.42 -9.57
CA ASP A 32 3.43 -23.77 -9.19
C ASP A 32 2.65 -23.83 -7.86
N GLY A 33 2.50 -22.70 -7.18
CA GLY A 33 1.93 -22.63 -5.82
C GLY A 33 0.40 -22.61 -5.75
N ILE A 34 -0.31 -22.38 -6.85
CA ILE A 34 -1.77 -22.12 -6.83
C ILE A 34 -2.58 -23.30 -6.31
N GLU A 35 -2.24 -24.52 -6.69
CA GLU A 35 -2.96 -25.73 -6.24
C GLU A 35 -2.77 -25.97 -4.74
N SER A 36 -1.56 -25.72 -4.25
CA SER A 36 -1.24 -25.86 -2.83
C SER A 36 -1.95 -24.79 -1.97
N LEU A 37 -2.04 -23.55 -2.48
CA LEU A 37 -2.83 -22.50 -1.85
C LEU A 37 -4.32 -22.84 -1.78
N GLN A 38 -4.88 -23.37 -2.88
CA GLN A 38 -6.29 -23.77 -2.94
C GLN A 38 -6.60 -24.95 -2.00
N ARG A 39 -5.68 -25.91 -1.87
CA ARG A 39 -5.82 -27.03 -0.92
C ARG A 39 -5.90 -26.57 0.54
N LEU A 40 -5.24 -25.47 0.88
CA LEU A 40 -5.36 -24.82 2.18
C LEU A 40 -6.70 -24.07 2.36
N GLY A 41 -7.47 -23.88 1.29
CA GLY A 41 -8.69 -23.07 1.32
C GLY A 41 -8.47 -21.57 1.25
N ALA A 42 -7.23 -21.12 1.05
CA ALA A 42 -6.91 -19.71 0.90
C ALA A 42 -7.20 -19.23 -0.54
N LYS A 43 -7.72 -18.00 -0.65
CA LYS A 43 -8.18 -17.41 -1.93
C LYS A 43 -7.33 -16.24 -2.41
N SER A 44 -6.38 -15.80 -1.62
CA SER A 44 -5.55 -14.63 -1.90
C SER A 44 -4.20 -14.78 -1.22
N VAL A 45 -3.24 -13.91 -1.55
CA VAL A 45 -1.89 -13.84 -0.97
C VAL A 45 -1.62 -12.43 -0.43
N PRO A 46 -0.65 -12.22 0.45
CA PRO A 46 0.28 -13.19 1.03
C PRO A 46 -0.39 -14.09 2.09
N VAL A 47 0.03 -15.35 2.13
CA VAL A 47 -0.43 -16.33 3.12
C VAL A 47 0.77 -17.03 3.75
N ILE A 48 0.80 -17.06 5.07
CA ILE A 48 1.74 -17.91 5.82
C ILE A 48 1.00 -19.16 6.26
N ALA A 49 1.56 -20.34 5.92
CA ALA A 49 1.03 -21.61 6.32
C ALA A 49 2.01 -22.37 7.23
N LYS A 50 1.47 -23.06 8.24
CA LYS A 50 2.20 -23.97 9.12
C LYS A 50 1.36 -25.25 9.26
N LYS A 51 1.84 -26.33 8.63
CA LYS A 51 1.06 -27.57 8.45
C LYS A 51 -0.24 -27.29 7.66
N ASP A 52 -1.40 -27.61 8.22
CA ASP A 52 -2.75 -27.47 7.66
C ASP A 52 -3.46 -26.17 8.06
N LYS A 53 -2.77 -25.29 8.79
CA LYS A 53 -3.28 -23.98 9.20
C LYS A 53 -2.61 -22.88 8.41
N TYR A 54 -3.33 -21.78 8.22
CA TYR A 54 -2.78 -20.60 7.57
C TYR A 54 -3.35 -19.29 8.14
N VAL A 55 -2.64 -18.21 7.87
CA VAL A 55 -3.09 -16.83 8.16
C VAL A 55 -2.85 -15.95 6.94
N PHE A 56 -3.74 -14.99 6.70
CA PHE A 56 -3.48 -13.91 5.75
C PHE A 56 -2.45 -12.96 6.32
N ALA A 57 -1.32 -12.85 5.64
CA ALA A 57 -0.19 -12.10 6.16
C ALA A 57 -0.19 -10.61 5.74
N GLN A 58 -1.36 -10.03 5.53
CA GLN A 58 -1.50 -8.58 5.27
C GLN A 58 -1.47 -7.75 6.55
N VAL A 59 -1.88 -8.33 7.68
CA VAL A 59 -1.78 -7.74 9.01
C VAL A 59 -0.62 -8.41 9.74
N ILE A 60 0.41 -7.64 10.09
CA ILE A 60 1.61 -8.20 10.73
C ILE A 60 1.30 -8.77 12.12
N ARG A 61 0.36 -8.18 12.86
CA ARG A 61 -0.11 -8.73 14.13
C ARG A 61 -0.57 -10.19 13.99
N ASP A 62 -1.35 -10.49 12.96
CA ASP A 62 -1.87 -11.85 12.73
C ASP A 62 -0.73 -12.82 12.42
N VAL A 63 0.34 -12.34 11.76
CA VAL A 63 1.57 -13.12 11.51
C VAL A 63 2.32 -13.39 12.82
N ILE A 64 2.45 -12.38 13.66
CA ILE A 64 3.10 -12.45 14.98
C ILE A 64 2.40 -13.49 15.85
N GLU A 65 1.08 -13.41 15.95
CA GLU A 65 0.25 -14.34 16.72
C GLU A 65 0.34 -15.76 16.18
N PHE A 66 0.22 -15.93 14.85
CA PHE A 66 0.24 -17.25 14.19
C PHE A 66 1.58 -17.97 14.33
N LEU A 67 2.68 -17.23 14.25
CA LEU A 67 4.04 -17.76 14.34
C LEU A 67 4.60 -17.72 15.77
N GLU A 68 3.86 -17.16 16.74
CA GLU A 68 4.28 -17.03 18.14
C GLU A 68 5.60 -16.23 18.26
N ILE A 69 5.70 -15.11 17.52
CA ILE A 69 6.88 -14.24 17.50
C ILE A 69 6.82 -13.27 18.67
N GLU A 70 7.92 -13.10 19.40
CA GLU A 70 8.06 -11.99 20.37
C GLU A 70 8.30 -10.68 19.62
N ASP A 71 7.22 -9.93 19.32
CA ASP A 71 7.26 -8.62 18.68
C ASP A 71 6.03 -7.79 19.06
N ASP A 72 6.18 -6.46 19.00
CA ASP A 72 5.07 -5.53 19.18
C ASP A 72 4.55 -5.11 17.79
N PRO A 73 3.31 -5.47 17.43
CA PRO A 73 2.72 -5.09 16.14
C PRO A 73 2.23 -3.65 16.09
N THR A 74 2.32 -2.90 17.19
CA THR A 74 1.85 -1.52 17.25
C THR A 74 2.62 -0.65 16.25
N PRO A 75 1.93 0.18 15.44
CA PRO A 75 2.60 1.12 14.56
C PRO A 75 3.63 1.99 15.31
N GLU A 76 4.81 2.14 14.73
CA GLU A 76 5.90 2.94 15.33
C GLU A 76 5.53 4.42 15.45
N LEU A 77 4.77 4.93 14.47
CA LEU A 77 4.32 6.32 14.43
C LEU A 77 2.92 6.46 15.03
N THR A 78 2.73 7.47 15.86
CA THR A 78 1.39 7.82 16.36
C THR A 78 0.45 8.22 15.23
N PRO A 79 -0.89 8.15 15.42
CA PRO A 79 -1.84 8.64 14.41
C PRO A 79 -1.60 10.09 13.98
N GLU A 80 -1.17 10.95 14.91
CA GLU A 80 -0.82 12.33 14.64
C GLU A 80 0.40 12.43 13.72
N ALA A 81 1.49 11.74 14.07
CA ALA A 81 2.71 11.73 13.25
C ALA A 81 2.45 11.15 11.84
N LEU A 82 1.62 10.10 11.74
CA LEU A 82 1.19 9.54 10.45
C LEU A 82 0.43 10.57 9.62
N ALA A 83 -0.55 11.25 10.21
CA ALA A 83 -1.39 12.21 9.49
C ALA A 83 -0.61 13.46 9.05
N GLU A 84 0.29 13.97 9.87
CA GLU A 84 1.15 15.10 9.53
C GLU A 84 2.07 14.75 8.36
N ARG A 85 2.79 13.63 8.46
CA ARG A 85 3.66 13.16 7.37
C ARG A 85 2.89 12.89 6.09
N TYR A 86 1.74 12.24 6.19
CA TYR A 86 0.95 11.92 5.01
C TYR A 86 0.41 13.15 4.30
N THR A 87 0.09 14.20 5.04
CA THR A 87 -0.29 15.49 4.46
C THR A 87 0.81 16.04 3.55
N GLU A 88 2.07 15.97 3.95
CA GLU A 88 3.18 16.42 3.13
C GLU A 88 3.49 15.45 1.97
N ILE A 89 3.44 14.15 2.22
CA ILE A 89 3.65 13.12 1.22
C ILE A 89 2.61 13.24 0.08
N LEU A 90 1.34 13.49 0.39
CA LEU A 90 0.30 13.68 -0.63
C LEU A 90 0.53 14.94 -1.48
N LYS A 91 1.07 16.02 -0.91
CA LYS A 91 1.45 17.22 -1.68
C LYS A 91 2.57 16.90 -2.67
N ILE A 92 3.58 16.14 -2.23
CA ILE A 92 4.65 15.66 -3.12
C ILE A 92 4.06 14.80 -4.24
N ALA A 93 3.16 13.87 -3.92
CA ALA A 93 2.51 13.03 -4.91
C ALA A 93 1.80 13.83 -6.01
N VAL A 94 1.05 14.87 -5.63
CA VAL A 94 0.36 15.75 -6.59
C VAL A 94 1.36 16.42 -7.54
N LYS A 95 2.48 16.92 -7.01
CA LYS A 95 3.52 17.56 -7.83
C LYS A 95 4.19 16.56 -8.78
N LEU A 96 4.49 15.36 -8.31
CA LEU A 96 5.11 14.30 -9.13
C LEU A 96 4.17 13.87 -10.26
N VAL A 97 2.89 13.66 -9.97
CA VAL A 97 1.90 13.26 -10.99
C VAL A 97 1.79 14.30 -12.10
N HIS A 98 1.86 15.59 -11.80
CA HIS A 98 1.89 16.65 -12.80
C HIS A 98 3.09 16.59 -13.76
N GLN A 99 4.19 15.94 -13.37
CA GLN A 99 5.38 15.85 -14.23
C GLN A 99 5.30 14.76 -15.28
N PHE A 100 4.34 13.82 -15.16
CA PHE A 100 4.20 12.74 -16.14
C PHE A 100 3.66 13.27 -17.48
N PRO A 101 4.39 13.04 -18.59
CA PRO A 101 3.87 13.31 -19.92
C PRO A 101 2.61 12.46 -20.19
N ASP A 102 1.57 13.07 -20.75
CA ASP A 102 0.30 12.36 -21.02
C ASP A 102 0.50 11.15 -21.93
N VAL A 103 1.42 11.23 -22.87
CA VAL A 103 1.77 10.12 -23.78
C VAL A 103 2.36 8.90 -23.05
N SER A 104 2.85 9.05 -21.81
CA SER A 104 3.40 7.95 -21.01
C SER A 104 2.35 7.23 -20.18
N LEU A 105 1.13 7.74 -20.08
CA LEU A 105 0.10 7.20 -19.19
C LEU A 105 -0.36 5.79 -19.57
N ASP A 106 -0.28 5.45 -20.86
CA ASP A 106 -0.64 4.13 -21.38
C ASP A 106 0.53 3.12 -21.32
N ASN A 107 1.73 3.55 -20.93
CA ASN A 107 2.83 2.63 -20.69
C ASN A 107 2.45 1.63 -19.61
N GLU A 108 2.91 0.39 -19.78
CA GLU A 108 2.73 -0.65 -18.75
C GLU A 108 3.90 -0.69 -17.77
N LEU A 109 3.61 -1.13 -16.56
CA LEU A 109 4.65 -1.42 -15.57
C LEU A 109 5.44 -2.66 -15.99
N PRO A 110 6.74 -2.73 -15.68
CA PRO A 110 7.54 -3.92 -15.94
C PRO A 110 6.88 -5.16 -15.30
N ASN A 111 6.71 -6.20 -16.08
CA ASN A 111 6.18 -7.51 -15.63
C ASN A 111 4.79 -7.47 -14.98
N ARG A 112 3.99 -6.44 -15.22
CA ARG A 112 2.64 -6.32 -14.67
C ARG A 112 1.70 -5.65 -15.68
N PRO A 113 0.54 -6.25 -16.02
CA PRO A 113 -0.46 -5.66 -16.90
C PRO A 113 -1.22 -4.53 -16.18
N ARG A 114 -0.53 -3.46 -15.87
CA ARG A 114 -1.06 -2.28 -15.20
C ARG A 114 -0.45 -1.04 -15.83
N SER A 115 -1.28 -0.16 -16.38
CA SER A 115 -0.80 1.08 -16.96
C SER A 115 -0.31 2.07 -15.89
N TRP A 116 0.57 2.97 -16.29
CA TRP A 116 1.03 4.05 -15.44
C TRP A 116 -0.14 4.92 -14.98
N LYS A 117 -1.11 5.20 -15.84
CA LYS A 117 -2.35 5.90 -15.48
C LYS A 117 -3.03 5.28 -14.27
N VAL A 118 -3.15 3.96 -14.26
CA VAL A 118 -3.75 3.21 -13.13
C VAL A 118 -2.90 3.35 -11.89
N LEU A 119 -1.57 3.32 -11.99
CA LEU A 119 -0.68 3.50 -10.84
C LEU A 119 -0.77 4.92 -10.27
N LEU A 120 -0.72 5.95 -11.14
CA LEU A 120 -0.84 7.35 -10.72
C LEU A 120 -2.16 7.61 -9.98
N HIS A 121 -3.27 7.11 -10.51
CA HIS A 121 -4.57 7.21 -9.86
C HIS A 121 -4.59 6.46 -8.52
N HIS A 122 -4.02 5.25 -8.47
CA HIS A 122 -4.05 4.40 -7.29
C HIS A 122 -3.39 5.02 -6.07
N VAL A 123 -2.35 5.84 -6.26
CA VAL A 123 -1.72 6.61 -5.17
C VAL A 123 -2.76 7.40 -4.37
N PHE A 124 -3.76 7.95 -5.05
CA PHE A 124 -4.83 8.75 -4.44
C PHE A 124 -6.10 7.95 -4.14
N GLN A 125 -6.30 6.81 -4.84
CA GLN A 125 -7.40 5.89 -4.53
C GLN A 125 -7.25 5.25 -3.16
N ILE A 126 -6.02 4.94 -2.74
CA ILE A 126 -5.73 4.41 -1.40
C ILE A 126 -6.28 5.33 -0.29
N PRO A 127 -5.91 6.62 -0.20
CA PRO A 127 -6.48 7.51 0.80
C PRO A 127 -7.97 7.80 0.57
N LYS A 128 -8.47 7.79 -0.68
CA LYS A 128 -9.90 7.93 -0.94
C LYS A 128 -10.69 6.78 -0.31
N ALA A 129 -10.23 5.54 -0.48
CA ALA A 129 -10.88 4.36 0.10
C ALA A 129 -10.90 4.42 1.64
N PHE A 130 -9.78 4.84 2.25
CA PHE A 130 -9.70 5.09 3.68
C PHE A 130 -10.72 6.15 4.13
N LEU A 131 -10.79 7.29 3.46
CA LEU A 131 -11.71 8.38 3.77
C LEU A 131 -13.18 7.99 3.55
N ASP A 132 -13.48 7.20 2.52
CA ASP A 132 -14.84 6.70 2.28
C ASP A 132 -15.28 5.74 3.40
N ASN A 133 -14.38 4.92 3.94
CA ASN A 133 -14.65 4.11 5.12
C ASN A 133 -14.87 4.99 6.37
N GLU A 134 -13.98 5.94 6.64
CA GLU A 134 -14.00 6.79 7.83
C GLU A 134 -15.21 7.76 7.88
N GLU A 135 -15.57 8.36 6.76
CA GLU A 135 -16.59 9.43 6.72
C GLU A 135 -17.98 8.92 6.35
N LYS A 136 -18.05 7.83 5.56
CA LYS A 136 -19.31 7.31 5.02
C LYS A 136 -19.66 5.93 5.57
N SER A 137 -18.83 5.34 6.44
CA SER A 137 -18.96 3.96 6.92
C SER A 137 -19.04 2.95 5.77
N GLN A 138 -18.42 3.26 4.62
CA GLN A 138 -18.36 2.35 3.50
C GLN A 138 -17.44 1.19 3.85
N GLU A 139 -17.84 -0.04 3.53
CA GLU A 139 -17.01 -1.21 3.76
C GLU A 139 -15.65 -1.09 3.04
N TYR A 140 -14.56 -1.40 3.74
CA TYR A 140 -13.21 -1.34 3.16
C TYR A 140 -12.93 -2.62 2.38
N THR A 141 -13.44 -2.68 1.16
CA THR A 141 -13.30 -3.84 0.26
C THR A 141 -12.07 -3.73 -0.65
N TYR A 142 -11.69 -4.87 -1.22
CA TYR A 142 -10.62 -4.91 -2.23
C TYR A 142 -10.98 -4.08 -3.48
N GLU A 143 -12.23 -4.16 -3.93
CA GLU A 143 -12.76 -3.43 -5.08
C GLU A 143 -12.70 -1.91 -4.84
N LEU A 144 -13.11 -1.45 -3.65
CA LEU A 144 -13.03 -0.04 -3.27
C LEU A 144 -11.57 0.46 -3.34
N MET A 145 -10.64 -0.33 -2.82
CA MET A 145 -9.24 0.03 -2.77
C MET A 145 -8.55 -0.01 -4.14
N THR A 146 -9.04 -0.85 -5.06
CA THR A 146 -8.46 -1.06 -6.40
C THR A 146 -9.31 -0.46 -7.53
N GLU A 147 -10.25 0.43 -7.21
CA GLU A 147 -11.11 1.10 -8.19
C GLU A 147 -10.28 1.73 -9.32
N SER A 148 -10.69 1.45 -10.56
CA SER A 148 -10.02 1.98 -11.75
C SER A 148 -10.21 3.50 -11.89
N PRO A 149 -9.29 4.21 -12.56
CA PRO A 149 -9.45 5.63 -12.79
C PRO A 149 -10.75 5.89 -13.58
N PRO A 150 -11.60 6.81 -13.10
CA PRO A 150 -12.79 7.22 -13.84
C PRO A 150 -12.46 7.75 -15.24
N GLU A 151 -13.35 7.55 -16.20
CA GLU A 151 -13.16 7.99 -17.61
C GLU A 151 -12.87 9.50 -17.76
N LYS A 152 -13.37 10.31 -16.81
CA LYS A 152 -13.12 11.75 -16.79
C LYS A 152 -11.65 12.14 -16.50
N LEU A 153 -10.87 11.24 -15.90
CA LEU A 153 -9.44 11.47 -15.66
C LEU A 153 -8.66 11.06 -16.91
N LYS A 154 -8.46 12.00 -17.84
CA LYS A 154 -7.89 11.72 -19.15
C LYS A 154 -6.37 11.89 -19.22
N ASN A 155 -5.82 12.77 -18.40
CA ASN A 155 -4.42 13.17 -18.43
C ASN A 155 -3.82 13.28 -17.02
N SER A 156 -2.53 13.54 -16.94
CA SER A 156 -1.79 13.68 -15.68
C SER A 156 -2.33 14.84 -14.82
N SER A 157 -2.73 15.93 -15.44
CA SER A 157 -3.31 17.08 -14.73
C SER A 157 -4.67 16.75 -14.10
N ASP A 158 -5.53 15.97 -14.76
CA ASP A 158 -6.79 15.52 -14.18
C ASP A 158 -6.56 14.64 -12.96
N ILE A 159 -5.59 13.71 -13.03
CA ILE A 159 -5.23 12.82 -11.92
C ILE A 159 -4.62 13.63 -10.77
N ALA A 160 -3.77 14.61 -11.05
CA ALA A 160 -3.19 15.46 -10.02
C ALA A 160 -4.26 16.35 -9.33
N ASN A 161 -5.23 16.87 -10.09
CA ASN A 161 -6.37 17.61 -9.53
C ASN A 161 -7.22 16.72 -8.62
N PHE A 162 -7.52 15.48 -9.04
CA PHE A 162 -8.16 14.49 -8.17
C PHE A 162 -7.35 14.25 -6.91
N GLY A 163 -6.02 14.09 -7.02
CA GLY A 163 -5.13 13.94 -5.89
C GLY A 163 -5.15 15.13 -4.94
N LYS A 164 -5.23 16.34 -5.47
CA LYS A 164 -5.37 17.57 -4.68
C LYS A 164 -6.69 17.62 -3.89
N GLU A 165 -7.79 17.19 -4.50
CA GLU A 165 -9.09 17.07 -3.82
C GLU A 165 -9.02 16.07 -2.66
N ILE A 166 -8.42 14.89 -2.90
CA ILE A 166 -8.25 13.85 -1.85
C ILE A 166 -7.32 14.34 -0.74
N SER A 167 -6.21 15.01 -1.07
CA SER A 167 -5.30 15.60 -0.08
C SER A 167 -6.01 16.62 0.82
N ASN A 168 -6.81 17.51 0.24
CA ASN A 168 -7.60 18.49 1.01
C ASN A 168 -8.65 17.78 1.90
N ARG A 169 -9.30 16.76 1.38
CA ARG A 169 -10.27 15.96 2.13
C ARG A 169 -9.61 15.26 3.31
N PHE A 170 -8.39 14.71 3.13
CA PHE A 170 -7.61 14.10 4.21
C PHE A 170 -7.29 15.10 5.32
N ILE A 171 -6.85 16.31 4.96
CA ILE A 171 -6.55 17.38 5.94
C ILE A 171 -7.81 17.74 6.74
N LEU A 172 -8.97 17.85 6.09
CA LEU A 172 -10.24 18.17 6.75
C LEU A 172 -10.71 17.03 7.67
N TRP A 173 -10.57 15.80 7.20
CA TRP A 173 -10.85 14.61 8.02
C TRP A 173 -9.97 14.58 9.26
N TRP A 174 -8.65 14.80 9.12
CA TRP A 174 -7.74 14.79 10.26
C TRP A 174 -8.10 15.85 11.30
N LYS A 175 -8.40 17.07 10.88
CA LYS A 175 -8.85 18.13 11.79
C LYS A 175 -10.05 17.75 12.65
N LYS A 176 -10.96 16.92 12.13
CA LYS A 176 -12.16 16.43 12.84
C LYS A 176 -11.86 15.21 13.70
N SER A 177 -10.98 14.33 13.25
CA SER A 177 -10.78 12.99 13.78
C SER A 177 -9.59 12.84 14.73
N ARG A 178 -8.70 13.84 14.83
CA ARG A 178 -7.44 13.76 15.61
C ARG A 178 -7.62 13.36 17.08
N ASN A 179 -8.78 13.65 17.67
CA ASN A 179 -9.10 13.30 19.06
C ASN A 179 -9.98 12.04 19.17
N SER A 180 -10.16 11.31 18.08
CA SER A 180 -10.95 10.08 18.07
C SER A 180 -10.15 8.90 18.63
N ASP A 181 -10.87 7.84 18.97
CA ASP A 181 -10.27 6.56 19.38
C ASP A 181 -9.74 5.82 18.14
N PHE A 182 -8.42 5.74 18.02
CA PHE A 182 -7.73 5.00 16.96
C PHE A 182 -7.49 3.52 17.30
N SER A 183 -7.83 3.06 18.51
CA SER A 183 -7.80 1.64 18.87
C SER A 183 -9.03 0.88 18.37
N LYS A 184 -10.10 1.59 17.99
CA LYS A 184 -11.34 1.00 17.48
C LYS A 184 -11.07 0.07 16.31
N GLN A 185 -11.62 -1.14 16.37
CA GLN A 185 -11.49 -2.14 15.32
C GLN A 185 -12.40 -1.85 14.14
N VAL A 186 -11.88 -2.05 12.94
CA VAL A 186 -12.55 -1.85 11.65
C VAL A 186 -12.46 -3.13 10.84
N PRO A 187 -13.57 -3.65 10.30
CA PRO A 187 -13.53 -4.77 9.37
C PRO A 187 -12.99 -4.31 8.01
N THR A 188 -12.07 -5.10 7.46
CA THR A 188 -11.49 -4.87 6.15
C THR A 188 -11.47 -6.17 5.35
N TYR A 189 -11.22 -6.11 4.03
CA TYR A 189 -11.12 -7.29 3.17
C TYR A 189 -9.96 -8.23 3.55
N PHE A 190 -9.03 -7.76 4.38
CA PHE A 190 -7.88 -8.55 4.87
C PHE A 190 -7.97 -8.90 6.36
N GLY A 191 -9.10 -8.67 7.01
CA GLY A 191 -9.36 -9.01 8.41
C GLY A 191 -9.72 -7.81 9.28
N MET A 192 -9.84 -8.05 10.58
CA MET A 192 -10.07 -6.98 11.56
C MET A 192 -8.76 -6.24 11.83
N THR A 193 -8.80 -4.91 11.83
CA THR A 193 -7.63 -4.09 12.11
C THR A 193 -8.04 -2.84 12.90
N SER A 194 -7.14 -2.28 13.69
CA SER A 194 -7.43 -1.00 14.34
C SER A 194 -7.42 0.15 13.33
N ARG A 195 -8.12 1.24 13.64
CA ARG A 195 -8.05 2.48 12.83
C ARG A 195 -6.63 2.99 12.71
N HIS A 196 -5.78 2.80 13.73
CA HIS A 196 -4.36 3.16 13.72
C HIS A 196 -3.59 2.35 12.67
N GLU A 197 -3.73 1.03 12.69
CA GLU A 197 -3.11 0.15 11.69
C GLU A 197 -3.62 0.42 10.28
N LEU A 198 -4.91 0.73 10.12
CA LEU A 198 -5.48 1.07 8.82
C LEU A 198 -4.94 2.41 8.30
N LEU A 199 -4.76 3.41 9.18
CA LEU A 199 -4.11 4.67 8.84
C LEU A 199 -2.65 4.45 8.45
N GLU A 200 -1.87 3.70 9.25
CA GLU A 200 -0.49 3.36 8.91
C GLU A 200 -0.40 2.67 7.55
N ARG A 201 -1.28 1.68 7.32
CA ARG A 201 -1.35 0.98 6.02
C ARG A 201 -1.62 1.95 4.87
N THR A 202 -2.55 2.87 5.04
CA THR A 202 -2.87 3.89 4.04
C THR A 202 -1.66 4.75 3.70
N VAL A 203 -0.95 5.19 4.73
CA VAL A 203 0.24 6.04 4.57
C VAL A 203 1.37 5.30 3.86
N TRP A 204 1.81 4.15 4.40
CA TRP A 204 2.96 3.44 3.81
C TRP A 204 2.66 2.89 2.42
N HIS A 205 1.43 2.45 2.15
CA HIS A 205 1.05 1.90 0.85
C HIS A 205 1.11 2.96 -0.26
N SER A 206 0.52 4.14 -0.03
CA SER A 206 0.68 5.27 -0.95
C SER A 206 2.14 5.70 -1.08
N THR A 207 2.88 5.78 0.02
CA THR A 207 4.29 6.19 0.02
C THR A 207 5.14 5.25 -0.84
N GLN A 208 4.90 3.94 -0.75
CA GLN A 208 5.61 2.97 -1.60
C GLN A 208 5.32 3.22 -3.09
N HIS A 209 4.07 3.48 -3.46
CA HIS A 209 3.75 3.81 -4.85
C HIS A 209 4.33 5.16 -5.30
N ILE A 210 4.43 6.14 -4.41
CA ILE A 210 5.07 7.42 -4.75
C ILE A 210 6.58 7.22 -5.01
N ARG A 211 7.27 6.35 -4.26
CA ARG A 211 8.65 5.93 -4.59
C ARG A 211 8.74 5.33 -5.99
N GLN A 212 7.75 4.54 -6.39
CA GLN A 212 7.66 4.00 -7.74
C GLN A 212 7.46 5.09 -8.78
N LEU A 213 6.62 6.12 -8.52
CA LEU A 213 6.47 7.27 -9.42
C LEU A 213 7.79 8.03 -9.60
N GLN A 214 8.55 8.22 -8.54
CA GLN A 214 9.87 8.86 -8.63
C GLN A 214 10.80 8.07 -9.56
N SER A 215 10.88 6.76 -9.38
CA SER A 215 11.67 5.87 -10.24
C SER A 215 11.22 5.89 -11.71
N LEU A 216 9.89 5.96 -11.97
CA LEU A 216 9.37 6.06 -13.34
C LEU A 216 9.72 7.39 -14.01
N LEU A 217 9.69 8.51 -13.27
CA LEU A 217 10.14 9.80 -13.79
C LEU A 217 11.63 9.78 -14.13
N GLU A 218 12.47 9.20 -13.27
CA GLU A 218 13.90 9.02 -13.51
C GLU A 218 14.16 8.17 -14.77
N ASN A 219 13.38 7.11 -14.99
CA ASN A 219 13.45 6.30 -16.23
C ASN A 219 13.07 7.07 -17.50
N LEU A 220 12.26 8.14 -17.37
CA LEU A 220 11.97 9.08 -18.45
C LEU A 220 13.01 10.21 -18.57
N GLU A 221 14.10 10.14 -17.80
CA GLU A 221 15.08 11.22 -17.67
C GLU A 221 14.47 12.55 -17.18
N ILE A 222 13.34 12.48 -16.51
CA ILE A 222 12.69 13.62 -15.86
C ILE A 222 13.10 13.66 -14.40
N LYS A 223 13.83 14.70 -14.02
CA LYS A 223 14.18 14.89 -12.61
C LYS A 223 12.92 15.14 -11.77
N PRO A 224 12.64 14.31 -10.73
CA PRO A 224 11.55 14.60 -9.81
C PRO A 224 11.71 15.99 -9.17
N GLY A 225 10.67 16.81 -9.26
CA GLY A 225 10.70 18.18 -8.72
C GLY A 225 10.77 18.21 -7.19
N GLU A 226 10.28 17.18 -6.56
CA GLU A 226 10.35 16.96 -5.11
C GLU A 226 10.40 15.46 -4.83
N ILE A 227 11.18 15.04 -3.86
CA ILE A 227 11.31 13.64 -3.45
C ILE A 227 10.90 13.47 -2.00
N ILE A 228 10.40 12.28 -1.66
CA ILE A 228 10.13 11.94 -0.27
C ILE A 228 11.47 11.78 0.45
N SER A 229 11.68 12.52 1.51
CA SER A 229 12.90 12.47 2.30
C SER A 229 12.95 11.22 3.20
N ASN A 230 14.16 10.83 3.61
CA ASN A 230 14.34 9.75 4.59
C ASN A 230 13.61 10.03 5.91
N GLU A 231 13.52 11.30 6.34
CA GLU A 231 12.79 11.68 7.55
C GLU A 231 11.28 11.46 7.41
N GLN A 232 10.72 11.74 6.23
CA GLN A 232 9.30 11.47 5.96
C GLN A 232 9.00 9.97 5.89
N MET A 233 9.95 9.13 5.50
CA MET A 233 9.82 7.68 5.43
C MET A 233 10.11 6.95 6.74
N LYS A 234 10.87 7.56 7.65
CA LYS A 234 11.31 6.94 8.90
C LYS A 234 10.12 6.50 9.75
N GLY A 235 10.15 5.26 10.23
CA GLY A 235 9.09 4.64 11.02
C GLY A 235 7.89 4.12 10.21
N LEU A 236 7.86 4.33 8.88
CA LEU A 236 6.90 3.65 8.02
C LEU A 236 7.41 2.25 7.65
N PRO A 237 6.55 1.23 7.66
CA PRO A 237 6.94 -0.15 7.32
C PRO A 237 7.09 -0.33 5.79
N LEU A 238 7.94 0.48 5.18
CA LEU A 238 8.23 0.43 3.75
C LEU A 238 9.14 -0.76 3.43
N THR A 239 8.99 -1.27 2.21
CA THR A 239 9.89 -2.29 1.68
C THR A 239 11.26 -1.68 1.35
N GLN A 240 12.34 -2.48 1.44
CA GLN A 240 13.67 -2.03 1.04
C GLN A 240 13.68 -1.72 -0.45
N GLU A 241 13.20 -2.66 -1.25
CA GLU A 241 13.13 -2.52 -2.70
C GLU A 241 11.96 -1.62 -3.12
N ILE A 242 12.18 -0.78 -4.13
CA ILE A 242 11.13 0.05 -4.75
C ILE A 242 10.23 -0.82 -5.62
N TRP A 243 10.83 -1.72 -6.38
CA TRP A 243 10.18 -2.69 -7.23
C TRP A 243 10.40 -4.10 -6.70
N ASP A 244 9.48 -5.00 -6.99
CA ASP A 244 9.68 -6.43 -6.76
C ASP A 244 10.61 -6.96 -7.88
N GLU A 245 11.88 -6.70 -7.74
CA GLU A 245 12.89 -7.26 -8.62
C GLU A 245 13.18 -8.70 -8.18
N GLN A 246 12.37 -9.62 -8.63
CA GLN A 246 12.85 -11.00 -8.66
C GLN A 246 13.92 -11.09 -9.76
N LYS A 247 15.17 -11.09 -9.34
CA LYS A 247 16.21 -11.72 -10.13
C LYS A 247 15.81 -13.19 -10.23
N MET A 248 15.41 -13.58 -11.46
CA MET A 248 15.33 -15.00 -11.83
C MET A 248 16.67 -15.68 -11.58
#